data_c443037b2335e3165df51e88af7a4209
#
_entry.id   c443037b2335e3165df51e88af7a4209
#
_cell.length_a   1.000
_cell.length_b   1.000
_cell.length_c   1.000
_cell.angle_alpha   90.00
_cell.angle_beta   90.00
_cell.angle_gamma   90.00
#
_symmetry.space_group_name_H-M   'P 1'
#
loop_
_entity.id
_entity.type
_entity.pdbx_description
1 polymer ?
#
loop_
_entity_poly.entity_id
_entity_poly.type
_entity_poly.pdbx_seq_one_letter_code
_entity_poly.pdbx_strand_id
1 'polypeptide(L)' 'MIQQANSENFESLVQDGFVIVDFYGTTCVPCKLFARILEDLDTEIPFLNIVKLNTADNPQLAAQYHIQAVPTVQFYKDGK' A
#
# COMPACT_ATOMS: atom_id res chain seq x y z
N MET A 1 1.16 8.99 -7.78
CA MET A 1 0.48 7.92 -8.55
C MET A 1 0.10 6.78 -7.63
N ILE A 2 -1.16 6.44 -7.60
CA ILE A 2 -1.65 5.33 -6.78
C ILE A 2 -1.81 4.08 -7.65
N GLN A 3 -1.19 2.98 -7.22
CA GLN A 3 -1.23 1.71 -7.93
C GLN A 3 -1.75 0.62 -7.02
N GLN A 4 -2.67 -0.20 -7.54
CA GLN A 4 -3.19 -1.34 -6.81
C GLN A 4 -2.28 -2.54 -7.06
N ALA A 5 -1.77 -3.12 -5.99
CA ALA A 5 -0.88 -4.28 -6.06
C ALA A 5 -1.63 -5.59 -5.79
N ASN A 6 -1.00 -6.67 -6.20
CA ASN A 6 -1.40 -8.03 -5.88
C ASN A 6 -0.12 -8.84 -5.60
N SER A 7 -0.29 -10.14 -5.35
CA SER A 7 0.85 -11.01 -5.02
C SER A 7 1.87 -11.11 -6.16
N GLU A 8 1.44 -10.88 -7.40
CA GLU A 8 2.31 -11.04 -8.56
C GLU A 8 3.14 -9.79 -8.85
N ASN A 9 2.62 -8.60 -8.56
CA ASN A 9 3.30 -7.36 -8.94
C ASN A 9 3.84 -6.54 -7.77
N PHE A 10 3.55 -6.93 -6.53
CA PHE A 10 3.92 -6.13 -5.36
C PHE A 10 5.42 -5.85 -5.31
N GLU A 11 6.22 -6.90 -5.47
CA GLU A 11 7.67 -6.79 -5.33
C GLU A 11 8.25 -5.83 -6.36
N SER A 12 7.79 -5.90 -7.61
CA SER A 12 8.28 -5.01 -8.65
C SER A 12 7.82 -3.56 -8.43
N LEU A 13 6.63 -3.36 -7.86
CA LEU A 13 6.10 -2.02 -7.64
C LEU A 13 6.82 -1.26 -6.53
N VAL A 14 7.42 -1.98 -5.56
CA VAL A 14 8.12 -1.34 -4.43
C VAL A 14 9.64 -1.32 -4.60
N GLN A 15 10.14 -1.83 -5.72
CA GLN A 15 11.56 -2.10 -5.91
C GLN A 15 12.43 -0.85 -6.05
N ASP A 16 11.92 0.18 -6.69
CA ASP A 16 12.72 1.35 -7.06
C ASP A 16 12.21 2.62 -6.41
N GLY A 17 13.15 3.42 -5.90
CA GLY A 17 12.86 4.74 -5.37
C GLY A 17 12.09 4.71 -4.07
N PHE A 18 11.46 5.82 -3.74
CA PHE A 18 10.65 5.95 -2.53
C PHE A 18 9.21 5.58 -2.83
N VAL A 19 8.67 4.65 -2.06
CA VAL A 19 7.30 4.15 -2.23
C VAL A 19 6.60 4.13 -0.88
N ILE A 20 5.38 4.66 -0.84
CA ILE A 20 4.49 4.54 0.31
C ILE A 20 3.59 3.33 0.06
N VAL A 21 3.57 2.39 1.00
CA VAL A 21 2.75 1.18 0.87
C VAL A 21 1.65 1.19 1.91
N ASP A 22 0.41 1.04 1.44
CA ASP A 22 -0.79 1.00 2.27
C ASP A 22 -1.37 -0.41 2.24
N PHE A 23 -1.22 -1.12 3.35
CA PHE A 23 -1.88 -2.42 3.55
C PHE A 23 -3.25 -2.17 4.17
N TYR A 24 -4.31 -2.57 3.48
CA TYR A 24 -5.67 -2.28 3.92
C TYR A 24 -6.54 -3.53 3.88
N GLY A 25 -7.74 -3.43 4.44
CA GLY A 25 -8.71 -4.52 4.45
C GLY A 25 -10.00 -4.12 3.76
N THR A 26 -10.80 -5.12 3.39
CA THR A 26 -12.04 -4.91 2.64
C THR A 26 -13.11 -4.19 3.45
N THR A 27 -13.21 -4.52 4.76
CA THR A 27 -14.27 -3.97 5.62
C THR A 27 -13.69 -3.11 6.75
N CYS A 28 -12.67 -2.35 6.42
CA CYS A 28 -11.93 -1.55 7.40
C CYS A 28 -12.31 -0.08 7.25
N VAL A 29 -13.06 0.47 8.22
CA VAL A 29 -13.46 1.87 8.18
C VAL A 29 -12.25 2.82 8.24
N PRO A 30 -11.29 2.64 9.16
CA PRO A 30 -10.10 3.49 9.17
C PRO A 30 -9.31 3.43 7.86
N CYS A 31 -9.31 2.27 7.19
CA CYS A 31 -8.64 2.13 5.89
C CYS A 31 -9.30 3.02 4.83
N LYS A 32 -10.62 3.12 4.86
CA LYS A 32 -11.37 3.96 3.92
C LYS A 32 -11.08 5.44 4.14
N LEU A 33 -10.98 5.85 5.41
CA LEU A 33 -10.63 7.23 5.74
C LEU A 33 -9.21 7.54 5.29
N PHE A 34 -8.30 6.62 5.52
CA PHE A 34 -6.90 6.79 5.10
C PHE A 34 -6.76 6.82 3.58
N ALA A 35 -7.58 6.04 2.87
CA ALA A 35 -7.58 6.05 1.41
C ALA A 35 -7.86 7.45 0.85
N ARG A 36 -8.76 8.19 1.49
CA ARG A 36 -9.07 9.56 1.06
C ARG A 36 -7.88 10.48 1.27
N ILE A 37 -7.16 10.30 2.38
CA ILE A 37 -5.94 11.08 2.65
C ILE A 37 -4.89 10.79 1.57
N LEU A 38 -4.73 9.53 1.17
CA LEU A 38 -3.79 9.17 0.12
C LEU A 38 -4.19 9.74 -1.24
N GLU A 39 -5.49 9.76 -1.55
CA GLU A 39 -5.99 10.37 -2.77
C GLU A 39 -5.69 11.86 -2.82
N ASP A 40 -5.89 12.56 -1.70
CA ASP A 40 -5.58 13.99 -1.61
C ASP A 40 -4.07 14.21 -1.77
N LEU A 41 -3.26 13.37 -1.15
CA LEU A 41 -1.81 13.45 -1.28
C LEU A 41 -1.36 13.22 -2.72
N ASP A 42 -1.98 12.26 -3.40
CA ASP A 42 -1.67 11.97 -4.80
C ASP A 42 -2.01 13.16 -5.70
N THR A 43 -3.11 13.87 -5.40
CA THR A 43 -3.48 15.06 -6.14
C THR A 43 -2.46 16.17 -5.95
N GLU A 44 -1.96 16.35 -4.73
CA GLU A 44 -0.98 17.40 -4.43
C GLU A 44 0.42 17.07 -4.92
N ILE A 45 0.79 15.78 -4.88
CA ILE A 45 2.13 15.31 -5.26
C ILE A 45 1.98 14.15 -6.25
N PRO A 46 1.61 14.45 -7.52
CA PRO A 46 1.24 13.37 -8.45
C PRO A 46 2.39 12.43 -8.84
N PHE A 47 3.63 12.85 -8.63
CA PHE A 47 4.79 11.98 -8.91
C PHE A 47 5.16 11.05 -7.75
N LEU A 48 4.50 11.16 -6.61
CA LEU A 48 4.74 10.28 -5.46
C LEU A 48 4.17 8.89 -5.75
N ASN A 49 4.96 7.85 -5.51
CA ASN A 49 4.51 6.48 -5.73
C ASN A 49 3.83 5.94 -4.48
N ILE A 50 2.56 5.58 -4.62
CA ILE A 50 1.75 5.00 -3.55
C ILE A 50 1.25 3.64 -4.05
N VAL A 51 1.54 2.59 -3.29
CA VAL A 51 1.14 1.22 -3.63
C VAL A 51 0.17 0.74 -2.57
N LYS A 52 -0.98 0.21 -3.00
CA LYS A 52 -2.02 -0.29 -2.12
C LYS A 52 -2.13 -1.81 -2.26
N LEU A 53 -2.21 -2.51 -1.14
CA LEU A 53 -2.38 -3.95 -1.13
C LEU A 53 -3.52 -4.34 -0.20
N ASN A 54 -4.52 -5.05 -0.73
CA ASN A 54 -5.61 -5.59 0.07
C ASN A 54 -5.15 -6.88 0.75
N THR A 55 -5.10 -6.88 2.09
CA THR A 55 -4.60 -8.03 2.85
C THR A 55 -5.57 -9.20 2.84
N ALA A 56 -6.88 -8.94 2.71
CA ALA A 56 -7.88 -10.01 2.65
C ALA A 56 -7.77 -10.79 1.34
N ASP A 57 -7.46 -10.08 0.24
CA ASP A 57 -7.29 -10.72 -1.07
C ASP A 57 -5.90 -11.36 -1.22
N ASN A 58 -4.93 -10.97 -0.40
CA ASN A 58 -3.54 -11.43 -0.51
C ASN A 58 -3.01 -11.84 0.86
N PRO A 59 -3.62 -12.84 1.50
CA PRO A 59 -3.30 -13.18 2.90
C PRO A 59 -1.88 -13.72 3.08
N GLN A 60 -1.35 -14.45 2.10
CA GLN A 60 0.00 -15.00 2.19
C GLN A 60 1.04 -13.90 2.16
N LEU A 61 0.84 -12.91 1.28
CA LEU A 61 1.75 -11.79 1.18
C LEU A 61 1.69 -10.93 2.44
N ALA A 62 0.50 -10.70 2.98
CA ALA A 62 0.34 -9.98 4.24
C ALA A 62 1.09 -10.68 5.37
N ALA A 63 1.00 -12.00 5.46
CA ALA A 63 1.72 -12.78 6.48
C ALA A 63 3.23 -12.66 6.29
N GLN A 64 3.69 -12.69 5.05
CA GLN A 64 5.12 -12.56 4.72
C GLN A 64 5.69 -11.24 5.23
N TYR A 65 4.91 -10.17 5.16
CA TYR A 65 5.32 -8.84 5.61
C TYR A 65 4.90 -8.53 7.05
N HIS A 66 4.43 -9.56 7.78
CA HIS A 66 4.04 -9.45 9.20
C HIS A 66 2.95 -8.42 9.45
N ILE A 67 1.99 -8.31 8.54
CA ILE A 67 0.88 -7.37 8.70
C ILE A 67 -0.16 -8.02 9.61
N GLN A 68 -0.33 -7.47 10.81
CA GLN A 68 -1.24 -8.01 11.83
C GLN A 68 -2.50 -7.18 11.99
N ALA A 69 -2.48 -5.95 11.52
CA ALA A 69 -3.62 -5.03 11.65
C ALA A 69 -3.64 -4.11 10.44
N VAL A 70 -4.83 -3.59 10.11
CA VAL A 70 -5.00 -2.63 9.02
C VAL A 70 -5.70 -1.38 9.54
N PRO A 71 -5.41 -0.20 8.99
CA PRO A 71 -4.38 0.01 7.98
C PRO A 71 -2.96 -0.08 8.56
N THR A 72 -2.02 -0.57 7.78
CA THR A 72 -0.60 -0.51 8.10
C THR A 72 0.11 0.18 6.96
N VAL A 73 0.90 1.20 7.27
CA VAL A 73 1.62 1.98 6.27
C VAL A 73 3.11 1.74 6.44
N GLN A 74 3.77 1.43 5.34
CA GLN A 74 5.22 1.24 5.33
C GLN A 74 5.83 2.14 4.27
N PHE A 75 7.04 2.59 4.54
CA PHE A 75 7.80 3.41 3.60
C PHE A 75 8.97 2.58 3.09
N TYR A 76 9.08 2.47 1.78
CA TYR A 76 10.14 1.72 1.13
C TYR A 76 11.07 2.66 0.41
N LYS A 77 12.36 2.33 0.44
CA LYS A 77 13.40 3.00 -0.34
C LYS A 77 14.20 1.93 -1.05
N ASP A 78 14.08 1.89 -2.38
CA ASP A 78 14.77 0.91 -3.24
C ASP A 78 14.51 -0.52 -2.78
N GLY A 79 13.25 -0.83 -2.47
CA GLY A 79 12.80 -2.17 -2.11
C GLY A 79 12.91 -2.55 -0.64
N LYS A 80 13.27 -1.60 0.20
CA LYS A 80 13.50 -1.92 1.62
C LYS A 80 12.65 -1.12 2.58
#